data_8d665f8db3491b44a8fd0d983d71ff34
#
_entry.id   8d665f8db3491b44a8fd0d983d71ff34
#
_cell.length_a   1.000
_cell.length_b   1.000
_cell.length_c   1.000
_cell.angle_alpha   90.00
_cell.angle_beta   90.00
_cell.angle_gamma   90.00
#
_symmetry.space_group_name_H-M   'P 1'
#
loop_
_entity.id
_entity.type
_entity.pdbx_description
1 polymer ?
#
loop_
_entity_poly.entity_id
_entity_poly.type
_entity_poly.pdbx_seq_one_letter_code
_entity_poly.pdbx_strand_id
1 'polypeptide(L)'
;MGIEAVTPRRTRLLRAQDLQSFQRAIVDTIARPGQTEPESSAVIVPSRSAATQLRYTIEALTNSSEQFSALLTRSEWYACLHQRLPGSPPALSDCEREFLLAEAARDTVASGVSPPFIIRPGLVGKMLAFYDALRRQRRTLGDFSRLAVGELEPSAPIDRGAARMLDQTNFLVD
;
A
#
# COMPACT_ATOMS: atom_id res chain seq x y z
N MET A 1 -29.76 -4.14 16.16
CA MET A 1 -28.48 -3.98 15.44
C MET A 1 -28.83 -4.03 13.95
N GLY A 2 -29.06 -2.84 13.35
CA GLY A 2 -29.50 -2.74 11.95
C GLY A 2 -28.29 -3.01 11.04
N ILE A 3 -28.44 -3.93 10.12
CA ILE A 3 -27.50 -4.12 9.01
C ILE A 3 -27.70 -2.93 8.09
N GLU A 4 -26.80 -1.94 8.10
CA GLU A 4 -26.79 -0.90 7.09
C GLU A 4 -26.65 -1.56 5.72
N ALA A 5 -27.61 -1.33 4.86
CA ALA A 5 -27.60 -1.85 3.51
C ALA A 5 -26.39 -1.28 2.76
N VAL A 6 -25.45 -2.14 2.41
CA VAL A 6 -24.30 -1.76 1.58
C VAL A 6 -24.83 -1.26 0.24
N THR A 7 -24.61 0.02 -0.04
CA THR A 7 -25.00 0.63 -1.32
C THR A 7 -24.31 -0.12 -2.46
N PRO A 8 -25.04 -0.62 -3.46
CA PRO A 8 -24.45 -1.36 -4.56
C PRO A 8 -23.45 -0.49 -5.32
N ARG A 9 -22.23 -1.02 -5.54
CA ARG A 9 -21.19 -0.33 -6.28
C ARG A 9 -21.60 -0.15 -7.73
N ARG A 10 -21.56 1.10 -8.22
CA ARG A 10 -21.66 1.40 -9.63
C ARG A 10 -20.25 1.74 -10.16
N THR A 11 -19.65 0.82 -10.88
CA THR A 11 -18.33 1.05 -11.51
C THR A 11 -18.53 1.44 -12.97
N ARG A 12 -17.87 2.51 -13.40
CA ARG A 12 -17.84 2.97 -14.78
C ARG A 12 -16.41 3.08 -15.25
N LEU A 13 -16.09 2.47 -16.39
CA LEU A 13 -14.80 2.61 -17.06
C LEU A 13 -14.90 3.71 -18.12
N LEU A 14 -14.04 4.72 -18.02
CA LEU A 14 -13.89 5.77 -19.03
C LEU A 14 -12.56 5.56 -19.76
N ARG A 15 -12.61 5.55 -21.08
CA ARG A 15 -11.42 5.51 -21.95
C ARG A 15 -11.37 6.80 -22.73
N ALA A 16 -10.18 7.39 -22.82
CA ALA A 16 -9.92 8.59 -23.60
C ALA A 16 -8.80 8.33 -24.60
N GLN A 17 -8.80 9.07 -25.72
CA GLN A 17 -7.82 8.91 -26.80
C GLN A 17 -6.47 9.53 -26.44
N ASP A 18 -6.50 10.59 -25.61
CA ASP A 18 -5.33 11.35 -25.18
C ASP A 18 -5.49 11.88 -23.75
N LEU A 19 -4.42 12.44 -23.21
CA LEU A 19 -4.38 12.98 -21.85
C LEU A 19 -5.37 14.15 -21.67
N GLN A 20 -5.51 15.01 -22.66
CA GLN A 20 -6.39 16.18 -22.57
C GLN A 20 -7.87 15.76 -22.50
N SER A 21 -8.28 14.82 -23.36
CA SER A 21 -9.62 14.23 -23.33
C SER A 21 -9.89 13.48 -22.02
N PHE A 22 -8.87 12.80 -21.48
CA PHE A 22 -8.96 12.15 -20.18
C PHE A 22 -9.17 13.15 -19.04
N GLN A 23 -8.41 14.24 -19.02
CA GLN A 23 -8.54 15.29 -18.01
C GLN A 23 -9.92 15.97 -18.09
N ARG A 24 -10.42 16.26 -19.29
CA ARG A 24 -11.79 16.78 -19.48
C ARG A 24 -12.84 15.82 -18.94
N ALA A 25 -12.72 14.52 -19.23
CA ALA A 25 -13.65 13.52 -18.73
C ALA A 25 -13.66 13.43 -17.19
N ILE A 26 -12.52 13.65 -16.53
CA ILE A 26 -12.45 13.77 -15.06
C ILE A 26 -13.23 15.01 -14.60
N VAL A 27 -12.96 16.17 -15.20
CA VAL A 27 -13.66 17.42 -14.88
C VAL A 27 -15.18 17.27 -15.05
N ASP A 28 -15.64 16.74 -16.19
CA ASP A 28 -17.05 16.50 -16.47
C ASP A 28 -17.67 15.52 -15.46
N THR A 29 -16.89 14.58 -14.95
CA THR A 29 -17.39 13.62 -13.95
C THR A 29 -17.55 14.25 -12.59
N ILE A 30 -16.65 15.16 -12.21
CA ILE A 30 -16.67 15.88 -10.93
C ILE A 30 -17.73 16.98 -10.93
N ALA A 31 -17.89 17.68 -12.07
CA ALA A 31 -18.79 18.83 -12.21
C ALA A 31 -20.28 18.45 -12.38
N ARG A 32 -20.64 17.17 -12.42
CA ARG A 32 -22.03 16.74 -12.61
C ARG A 32 -22.88 17.09 -11.40
N PRO A 33 -23.88 17.97 -11.55
CA PRO A 33 -24.80 18.30 -10.47
C PRO A 33 -25.63 17.06 -10.08
N GLY A 34 -25.77 16.80 -8.80
CA GLY A 34 -26.69 15.78 -8.25
C GLY A 34 -26.10 14.41 -7.96
N GLN A 35 -24.79 14.19 -8.06
CA GLN A 35 -24.20 12.87 -7.80
C GLN A 35 -23.45 12.72 -6.49
N THR A 36 -23.30 13.72 -5.68
CA THR A 36 -22.72 13.61 -4.32
C THR A 36 -22.29 15.03 -3.89
N GLU A 37 -22.43 15.33 -2.62
CA GLU A 37 -21.88 16.56 -2.07
C GLU A 37 -20.36 16.62 -2.35
N PRO A 38 -19.81 17.77 -2.76
CA PRO A 38 -18.39 17.91 -3.11
C PRO A 38 -17.45 17.40 -2.02
N GLU A 39 -17.86 17.49 -0.77
CA GLU A 39 -17.11 17.05 0.41
C GLU A 39 -17.00 15.53 0.55
N SER A 40 -17.83 14.75 -0.14
CA SER A 40 -17.84 13.28 -0.06
C SER A 40 -17.16 12.59 -1.24
N SER A 41 -16.60 13.33 -2.19
CA SER A 41 -15.95 12.78 -3.36
C SER A 41 -14.42 12.96 -3.30
N ALA A 42 -13.68 11.97 -3.82
CA ALA A 42 -12.22 12.02 -3.92
C ALA A 42 -11.74 11.50 -5.28
N VAL A 43 -10.74 12.16 -5.84
CA VAL A 43 -10.03 11.71 -7.04
C VAL A 43 -8.69 11.12 -6.64
N ILE A 44 -8.51 9.83 -6.89
CA ILE A 44 -7.25 9.14 -6.57
C ILE A 44 -6.33 9.21 -7.78
N VAL A 45 -5.14 9.75 -7.57
CA VAL A 45 -4.11 9.94 -8.60
C VAL A 45 -2.85 9.13 -8.29
N PRO A 46 -2.03 8.80 -9.31
CA PRO A 46 -0.85 7.96 -9.10
C PRO A 46 0.27 8.64 -8.31
N SER A 47 0.38 9.97 -8.33
CA SER A 47 1.44 10.72 -7.66
C SER A 47 0.98 12.14 -7.27
N ARG A 48 1.73 12.78 -6.36
CA ARG A 48 1.50 14.19 -5.99
C ARG A 48 1.70 15.13 -7.18
N SER A 49 2.67 14.85 -8.04
CA SER A 49 2.88 15.64 -9.27
C SER A 49 1.66 15.57 -10.19
N ALA A 50 1.07 14.38 -10.34
CA ALA A 50 -0.18 14.20 -11.09
C ALA A 50 -1.35 14.96 -10.45
N ALA A 51 -1.44 14.98 -9.11
CA ALA A 51 -2.44 15.78 -8.39
C ALA A 51 -2.29 17.29 -8.69
N THR A 52 -1.06 17.78 -8.60
CA THR A 52 -0.75 19.21 -8.87
C THR A 52 -1.10 19.59 -10.32
N GLN A 53 -0.68 18.77 -11.28
CA GLN A 53 -0.98 18.99 -12.69
C GLN A 53 -2.48 18.95 -12.98
N LEU A 54 -3.19 17.97 -12.43
CA LEU A 54 -4.63 17.87 -12.59
C LEU A 54 -5.35 19.08 -11.97
N ARG A 55 -4.90 19.58 -10.81
CA ARG A 55 -5.46 20.78 -10.19
C ARG A 55 -5.35 22.00 -11.11
N TYR A 56 -4.17 22.28 -11.67
CA TYR A 56 -4.01 23.37 -12.64
C TYR A 56 -4.91 23.21 -13.86
N THR A 57 -5.07 21.99 -14.35
CA THR A 57 -5.95 21.73 -15.51
C THR A 57 -7.42 21.99 -15.14
N ILE A 58 -7.85 21.56 -13.96
CA ILE A 58 -9.21 21.80 -13.48
C ILE A 58 -9.47 23.30 -13.34
N GLU A 59 -8.57 24.02 -12.68
CA GLU A 59 -8.66 25.47 -12.50
C GLU A 59 -8.76 26.21 -13.86
N ALA A 60 -7.95 25.79 -14.83
CA ALA A 60 -7.97 26.37 -16.17
C ALA A 60 -9.27 26.08 -16.95
N LEU A 61 -9.92 24.93 -16.71
CA LEU A 61 -11.14 24.54 -17.42
C LEU A 61 -12.43 25.04 -16.77
N THR A 62 -12.42 25.30 -15.46
CA THR A 62 -13.64 25.61 -14.70
C THR A 62 -13.73 27.07 -14.24
N ASN A 63 -12.64 27.83 -14.34
CA ASN A 63 -12.51 29.19 -13.81
C ASN A 63 -12.93 29.33 -12.33
N SER A 64 -12.99 28.25 -11.58
CA SER A 64 -13.31 28.25 -10.15
C SER A 64 -12.37 27.35 -9.36
N SER A 65 -11.82 27.88 -8.28
CA SER A 65 -10.95 27.17 -7.36
C SER A 65 -11.70 26.48 -6.20
N GLU A 66 -13.02 26.67 -6.11
CA GLU A 66 -13.73 26.47 -4.83
C GLU A 66 -14.51 25.17 -4.67
N GLN A 67 -14.61 24.29 -5.67
CA GLN A 67 -15.51 23.11 -5.59
C GLN A 67 -14.85 21.78 -5.94
N PHE A 68 -13.60 21.56 -5.52
CA PHE A 68 -12.98 20.28 -5.91
C PHE A 68 -12.93 19.28 -4.78
N SER A 69 -13.36 18.07 -5.17
CA SER A 69 -13.06 16.82 -4.50
C SER A 69 -11.59 16.76 -4.10
N ALA A 70 -11.29 16.11 -3.01
CA ALA A 70 -9.91 15.92 -2.58
C ALA A 70 -9.10 15.15 -3.65
N LEU A 71 -8.03 15.75 -4.16
CA LEU A 71 -7.05 15.08 -5.03
C LEU A 71 -6.04 14.36 -4.16
N LEU A 72 -6.13 13.04 -4.08
CA LEU A 72 -5.38 12.22 -3.15
C LEU A 72 -4.56 11.17 -3.88
N THR A 73 -3.37 10.89 -3.42
CA THR A 73 -2.66 9.66 -3.76
C THR A 73 -3.29 8.48 -3.04
N ARG A 74 -2.97 7.26 -3.48
CA ARG A 74 -3.44 6.04 -2.80
C ARG A 74 -3.10 6.03 -1.30
N SER A 75 -1.88 6.46 -0.95
CA SER A 75 -1.43 6.47 0.45
C SER A 75 -2.21 7.48 1.29
N GLU A 76 -2.45 8.67 0.75
CA GLU A 76 -3.27 9.69 1.41
C GLU A 76 -4.71 9.24 1.57
N TRP A 77 -5.27 8.56 0.56
CA TRP A 77 -6.60 7.97 0.66
C TRP A 77 -6.69 6.92 1.78
N TYR A 78 -5.71 6.02 1.87
CA TYR A 78 -5.67 5.05 2.96
C TYR A 78 -5.52 5.71 4.33
N ALA A 79 -4.73 6.75 4.45
CA ALA A 79 -4.63 7.52 5.68
C ALA A 79 -5.98 8.15 6.08
N CYS A 80 -6.69 8.75 5.12
CA CYS A 80 -8.04 9.29 5.36
C CYS A 80 -9.04 8.19 5.79
N LEU A 81 -9.00 7.03 5.15
CA LEU A 81 -9.86 5.90 5.54
C LEU A 81 -9.51 5.41 6.95
N HIS A 82 -8.21 5.28 7.26
CA HIS A 82 -7.75 4.84 8.57
C HIS A 82 -8.25 5.77 9.68
N GLN A 83 -8.15 7.09 9.48
CA GLN A 83 -8.64 8.09 10.44
C GLN A 83 -10.17 8.02 10.69
N ARG A 84 -10.93 7.51 9.72
CA ARG A 84 -12.39 7.35 9.81
C ARG A 84 -12.82 6.04 10.45
N LEU A 85 -11.91 5.09 10.65
CA LEU A 85 -12.22 3.80 11.27
C LEU A 85 -12.27 3.97 12.80
N PRO A 86 -13.42 3.77 13.45
CA PRO A 86 -13.54 3.90 14.90
C PRO A 86 -12.69 2.82 15.61
N GLY A 87 -11.92 3.23 16.61
CA GLY A 87 -11.08 2.31 17.39
C GLY A 87 -9.82 1.81 16.67
N SER A 88 -9.47 2.35 15.49
CA SER A 88 -8.21 2.04 14.83
C SER A 88 -7.03 2.52 15.68
N PRO A 89 -6.01 1.67 15.90
CA PRO A 89 -4.77 2.12 16.49
C PRO A 89 -4.09 3.15 15.57
N PRO A 90 -3.24 4.07 16.10
CA PRO A 90 -2.50 5.00 15.26
C PRO A 90 -1.65 4.25 14.24
N ALA A 91 -1.62 4.74 13.00
CA ALA A 91 -0.78 4.17 11.97
C ALA A 91 0.69 4.50 12.27
N LEU A 92 1.55 3.50 12.22
CA LEU A 92 2.98 3.69 12.37
C LEU A 92 3.55 4.40 11.13
N SER A 93 4.44 5.36 11.36
CA SER A 93 5.27 5.94 10.30
C SER A 93 6.29 4.91 9.78
N ASP A 94 6.86 5.14 8.61
CA ASP A 94 7.89 4.25 8.05
C ASP A 94 9.09 4.15 8.99
N CYS A 95 9.49 5.24 9.64
CA CYS A 95 10.59 5.27 10.61
C CYS A 95 10.30 4.41 11.86
N GLU A 96 9.08 4.50 12.42
CA GLU A 96 8.67 3.67 13.55
C GLU A 96 8.64 2.19 13.17
N ARG A 97 8.16 1.85 12.00
CA ARG A 97 8.14 0.48 11.48
C ARG A 97 9.55 -0.08 11.31
N GLU A 98 10.48 0.72 10.72
CA GLU A 98 11.88 0.33 10.57
C GLU A 98 12.55 0.14 11.93
N PHE A 99 12.28 1.02 12.89
CA PHE A 99 12.80 0.89 14.25
C PHE A 99 12.31 -0.38 14.92
N LEU A 100 11.00 -0.64 14.90
CA LEU A 100 10.41 -1.83 15.52
C LEU A 100 10.96 -3.13 14.90
N LEU A 101 11.11 -3.18 13.56
CA LEU A 101 11.67 -4.36 12.90
C LEU A 101 13.16 -4.54 13.25
N ALA A 102 13.92 -3.43 13.34
CA ALA A 102 15.32 -3.50 13.75
C ALA A 102 15.48 -3.99 15.21
N GLU A 103 14.60 -3.58 16.12
CA GLU A 103 14.56 -4.09 17.50
C GLU A 103 14.20 -5.58 17.54
N ALA A 104 13.12 -5.99 16.84
CA ALA A 104 12.73 -7.40 16.75
C ALA A 104 13.87 -8.28 16.23
N ALA A 105 14.59 -7.81 15.21
CA ALA A 105 15.76 -8.53 14.68
C ALA A 105 16.91 -8.62 15.70
N ARG A 106 17.12 -7.61 16.53
CA ARG A 106 18.11 -7.68 17.63
C ARG A 106 17.70 -8.68 18.71
N ASP A 107 16.42 -8.68 19.09
CA ASP A 107 15.88 -9.61 20.07
C ASP A 107 16.01 -11.07 19.58
N THR A 108 15.72 -11.32 18.31
CA THR A 108 15.90 -12.62 17.65
C THR A 108 17.37 -13.08 17.73
N VAL A 109 18.30 -12.18 17.41
CA VAL A 109 19.75 -12.49 17.55
C VAL A 109 20.13 -12.74 19.01
N ALA A 110 19.63 -11.95 19.95
CA ALA A 110 19.89 -12.11 21.37
C ALA A 110 19.32 -13.43 21.92
N SER A 111 18.25 -13.95 21.35
CA SER A 111 17.68 -15.28 21.69
C SER A 111 18.50 -16.45 21.17
N GLY A 112 19.59 -16.20 20.41
CA GLY A 112 20.52 -17.21 19.91
C GLY A 112 20.33 -17.59 18.46
N VAL A 113 19.40 -16.94 17.74
CA VAL A 113 19.24 -17.14 16.28
C VAL A 113 20.30 -16.34 15.55
N SER A 114 21.17 -17.02 14.80
CA SER A 114 22.24 -16.37 14.02
C SER A 114 21.70 -15.94 12.64
N PRO A 115 21.71 -14.64 12.30
CA PRO A 115 21.26 -14.21 10.99
C PRO A 115 22.23 -14.67 9.90
N PRO A 116 21.76 -15.22 8.78
CA PRO A 116 22.61 -15.65 7.67
C PRO A 116 23.15 -14.48 6.84
N PHE A 117 22.91 -13.24 7.28
CA PHE A 117 23.33 -12.00 6.63
C PHE A 117 23.56 -10.88 7.65
N ILE A 118 24.24 -9.82 7.22
CA ILE A 118 24.41 -8.63 8.06
C ILE A 118 23.15 -7.76 7.99
N ILE A 119 22.52 -7.53 9.13
CA ILE A 119 21.33 -6.66 9.24
C ILE A 119 21.80 -5.20 9.13
N ARG A 120 21.47 -4.57 8.00
CA ARG A 120 21.75 -3.16 7.71
C ARG A 120 20.43 -2.39 7.56
N PRO A 121 20.41 -1.06 7.79
CA PRO A 121 19.17 -0.26 7.65
C PRO A 121 18.47 -0.46 6.30
N GLY A 122 19.21 -0.49 5.20
CA GLY A 122 18.63 -0.72 3.88
C GLY A 122 18.03 -2.13 3.69
N LEU A 123 18.48 -3.13 4.45
CA LEU A 123 17.87 -4.47 4.46
C LEU A 123 16.54 -4.43 5.23
N VAL A 124 16.49 -3.75 6.37
CA VAL A 124 15.25 -3.57 7.15
C VAL A 124 14.14 -2.98 6.28
N GLY A 125 14.43 -1.92 5.54
CA GLY A 125 13.46 -1.33 4.60
C GLY A 125 13.00 -2.32 3.50
N LYS A 126 13.90 -3.20 3.02
CA LYS A 126 13.54 -4.25 2.05
C LYS A 126 12.67 -5.36 2.65
N MET A 127 12.93 -5.75 3.89
CA MET A 127 12.10 -6.71 4.63
C MET A 127 10.68 -6.16 4.84
N LEU A 128 10.54 -4.88 5.21
CA LEU A 128 9.23 -4.24 5.31
C LEU A 128 8.51 -4.17 3.98
N ALA A 129 9.20 -3.80 2.89
CA ALA A 129 8.61 -3.77 1.56
C ALA A 129 8.13 -5.16 1.11
N PHE A 130 8.88 -6.20 1.44
CA PHE A 130 8.51 -7.59 1.18
C PHE A 130 7.27 -7.99 2.00
N TYR A 131 7.26 -7.71 3.30
CA TYR A 131 6.11 -7.94 4.17
C TYR A 131 4.84 -7.26 3.62
N ASP A 132 4.95 -5.98 3.23
CA ASP A 132 3.84 -5.24 2.64
C ASP A 132 3.35 -5.86 1.32
N ALA A 133 4.26 -6.40 0.51
CA ALA A 133 3.90 -7.09 -0.72
C ALA A 133 3.10 -8.37 -0.44
N LEU A 134 3.50 -9.17 0.55
CA LEU A 134 2.75 -10.35 1.00
C LEU A 134 1.35 -9.95 1.49
N ARG A 135 1.26 -8.93 2.35
CA ARG A 135 -0.03 -8.44 2.88
C ARG A 135 -0.97 -7.94 1.78
N ARG A 136 -0.46 -7.24 0.76
CA ARG A 136 -1.26 -6.83 -0.41
C ARG A 136 -1.83 -8.02 -1.18
N GLN A 137 -1.13 -9.14 -1.19
CA GLN A 137 -1.59 -10.40 -1.79
C GLN A 137 -2.44 -11.26 -0.83
N ARG A 138 -2.77 -10.74 0.35
CA ARG A 138 -3.48 -11.46 1.42
C ARG A 138 -2.75 -12.73 1.87
N ARG A 139 -1.41 -12.72 1.82
CA ARG A 139 -0.54 -13.78 2.30
C ARG A 139 0.08 -13.40 3.64
N THR A 140 0.40 -14.41 4.44
CA THR A 140 1.14 -14.25 5.70
C THR A 140 2.60 -14.67 5.53
N LEU A 141 3.47 -14.30 6.47
CA LEU A 141 4.84 -14.84 6.52
C LEU A 141 4.84 -16.36 6.66
N GLY A 142 3.92 -16.93 7.45
CA GLY A 142 3.77 -18.37 7.57
C GLY A 142 3.37 -19.07 6.25
N ASP A 143 2.54 -18.42 5.40
CA ASP A 143 2.24 -18.93 4.06
C ASP A 143 3.48 -18.91 3.16
N PHE A 144 4.27 -17.85 3.25
CA PHE A 144 5.52 -17.73 2.51
C PHE A 144 6.52 -18.78 2.98
N SER A 145 6.73 -18.92 4.30
CA SER A 145 7.62 -19.94 4.87
C SER A 145 7.26 -21.34 4.40
N ARG A 146 6.00 -21.73 4.50
CA ARG A 146 5.53 -23.05 4.09
C ARG A 146 5.83 -23.35 2.61
N LEU A 147 5.63 -22.35 1.74
CA LEU A 147 5.91 -22.49 0.31
C LEU A 147 7.42 -22.55 0.05
N ALA A 148 8.19 -21.64 0.66
CA ALA A 148 9.64 -21.57 0.46
C ALA A 148 10.35 -22.82 1.03
N VAL A 149 9.96 -23.29 2.22
CA VAL A 149 10.50 -24.52 2.82
C VAL A 149 10.17 -25.71 1.94
N GLY A 150 8.89 -25.87 1.52
CA GLY A 150 8.48 -27.01 0.69
C GLY A 150 9.24 -27.11 -0.64
N GLU A 151 9.62 -25.98 -1.24
CA GLU A 151 10.39 -25.94 -2.50
C GLU A 151 11.92 -26.10 -2.29
N LEU A 152 12.46 -25.56 -1.20
CA LEU A 152 13.90 -25.51 -0.98
C LEU A 152 14.45 -26.72 -0.20
N GLU A 153 13.70 -27.23 0.77
CA GLU A 153 14.13 -28.30 1.66
C GLU A 153 14.60 -29.57 0.93
N PRO A 154 13.91 -30.06 -0.13
CA PRO A 154 14.36 -31.23 -0.87
C PRO A 154 15.73 -31.05 -1.55
N SER A 155 16.08 -29.81 -1.91
CA SER A 155 17.33 -29.47 -2.61
C SER A 155 18.44 -29.03 -1.68
N ALA A 156 18.15 -28.56 -0.47
CA ALA A 156 19.10 -28.00 0.48
C ALA A 156 20.30 -28.92 0.82
N PRO A 157 20.17 -30.28 0.91
CA PRO A 157 21.29 -31.15 1.19
C PRO A 157 22.37 -31.19 0.10
N ILE A 158 22.01 -30.90 -1.15
CA ILE A 158 22.87 -30.99 -2.33
C ILE A 158 23.17 -29.64 -2.96
N ASP A 159 22.34 -28.62 -2.70
CA ASP A 159 22.48 -27.26 -3.23
C ASP A 159 22.69 -26.24 -2.10
N ARG A 160 23.92 -25.68 -2.04
CA ARG A 160 24.27 -24.63 -1.07
C ARG A 160 23.43 -23.36 -1.23
N GLY A 161 22.95 -23.07 -2.44
CA GLY A 161 22.08 -21.93 -2.71
C GLY A 161 20.72 -22.13 -2.04
N ALA A 162 20.13 -23.32 -2.21
CA ALA A 162 18.87 -23.69 -1.57
C ALA A 162 18.98 -23.70 -0.04
N ALA A 163 20.06 -24.28 0.51
CA ALA A 163 20.34 -24.27 1.95
C ALA A 163 20.40 -22.84 2.51
N ARG A 164 21.16 -21.96 1.85
CA ARG A 164 21.27 -20.55 2.26
C ARG A 164 19.94 -19.79 2.19
N MET A 165 19.14 -20.03 1.14
CA MET A 165 17.82 -19.41 1.03
C MET A 165 16.88 -19.92 2.11
N LEU A 166 16.98 -21.19 2.48
CA LEU A 166 16.20 -21.78 3.56
C LEU A 166 16.54 -21.10 4.90
N ASP A 167 17.83 -20.95 5.23
CA ASP A 167 18.27 -20.23 6.43
C ASP A 167 17.77 -18.79 6.45
N GLN A 168 17.83 -18.09 5.30
CA GLN A 168 17.33 -16.73 5.16
C GLN A 168 15.80 -16.66 5.37
N THR A 169 15.07 -17.64 4.85
CA THR A 169 13.61 -17.71 5.00
C THR A 169 13.22 -17.94 6.46
N ASN A 170 13.87 -18.86 7.13
CA ASN A 170 13.62 -19.15 8.55
C ASN A 170 13.86 -17.91 9.40
N PHE A 171 15.01 -17.23 9.23
CA PHE A 171 15.28 -15.99 9.96
C PHE A 171 14.26 -14.87 9.72
N LEU A 172 13.64 -14.79 8.54
CA LEU A 172 12.63 -13.79 8.24
C LEU A 172 11.28 -14.06 8.91
N VAL A 173 11.05 -15.28 9.34
CA VAL A 173 9.75 -15.72 9.91
C VAL A 173 9.79 -15.76 11.43
N ASP A 174 10.97 -16.00 12.02
CA ASP A 174 11.24 -15.96 13.46
C ASP A 174 11.17 -14.53 14.01
#